data_2cb93090ae0fc3d536c105f2bed1b3af
#
_entry.id   2cb93090ae0fc3d536c105f2bed1b3af
#
_cell.length_a   1.000
_cell.length_b   1.000
_cell.length_c   1.000
_cell.angle_alpha   90.00
_cell.angle_beta   90.00
_cell.angle_gamma   90.00
#
_symmetry.space_group_name_H-M   'P 1'
#
loop_
_entity.id
_entity.type
_entity.pdbx_description
1 polymer ?
#
loop_
_entity_poly.entity_id
_entity_poly.type
_entity_poly.pdbx_seq_one_letter_code
_entity_poly.pdbx_strand_id
1 'polypeptide(L)' 'NFCRGNKGYLINLQHVDRIQDGCALVKGENLTLSRARRKVFMEALTRYWGEVIK' A
#
# COMPACT_ATOMS: atom_id res chain seq x y z
N ASN A 1 10.50 -2.55 -2.32
CA ASN A 1 9.09 -2.42 -2.74
C ASN A 1 8.10 -2.84 -1.66
N PHE A 2 8.56 -2.88 -0.42
CA PHE A 2 7.69 -3.16 0.71
C PHE A 2 7.45 -1.90 1.51
N CYS A 3 6.23 -1.77 2.01
CA CYS A 3 5.87 -0.66 2.87
C CYS A 3 4.99 -1.18 4.01
N ARG A 4 5.25 -0.70 5.21
CA ARG A 4 4.47 -1.13 6.36
C ARG A 4 3.13 -0.43 6.37
N GLY A 5 2.06 -1.20 6.18
CA GLY A 5 0.71 -0.67 6.24
C GLY A 5 0.12 -0.75 7.64
N ASN A 6 0.70 -1.59 8.48
CA ASN A 6 0.21 -1.83 9.82
C ASN A 6 1.35 -2.42 10.64
N LYS A 7 1.22 -2.42 11.98
CA LYS A 7 2.24 -3.00 12.85
C LYS A 7 2.45 -4.48 12.58
N GLY A 8 1.43 -5.15 12.13
CA GLY A 8 1.46 -6.60 12.01
C GLY A 8 1.99 -7.14 10.69
N TYR A 9 2.17 -6.30 9.68
CA TYR A 9 2.59 -6.83 8.39
C TYR A 9 3.18 -5.76 7.47
N LEU A 10 3.97 -6.24 6.51
CA LEU A 10 4.51 -5.43 5.42
C LEU A 10 3.74 -5.75 4.16
N ILE A 11 3.48 -4.74 3.35
CA ILE A 11 2.75 -4.91 2.10
C ILE A 11 3.71 -4.73 0.95
N ASN A 12 3.72 -5.70 0.04
CA ASN A 12 4.52 -5.59 -1.17
C ASN A 12 3.79 -4.69 -2.17
N LEU A 13 4.38 -3.52 -2.43
CA LEU A 13 3.77 -2.53 -3.31
C LEU A 13 3.51 -3.08 -4.71
N GLN A 14 4.30 -4.05 -5.13
CA GLN A 14 4.14 -4.67 -6.43
C GLN A 14 2.80 -5.40 -6.57
N HIS A 15 2.25 -5.86 -5.46
CA HIS A 15 1.03 -6.64 -5.46
C HIS A 15 -0.22 -5.84 -5.10
N VAL A 16 -0.07 -4.54 -4.87
CA VAL A 16 -1.22 -3.70 -4.53
C VAL A 16 -2.00 -3.38 -5.80
N ASP A 17 -3.28 -3.76 -5.82
CA ASP A 17 -4.15 -3.46 -6.94
C ASP A 17 -4.75 -2.06 -6.83
N ARG A 18 -5.21 -1.70 -5.64
CA ARG A 18 -5.78 -0.38 -5.42
C ARG A 18 -5.94 -0.11 -3.93
N ILE A 19 -6.22 1.14 -3.60
CA ILE A 19 -6.51 1.58 -2.25
C ILE A 19 -7.98 2.00 -2.20
N GLN A 20 -8.71 1.53 -1.21
CA GLN A 20 -10.11 1.87 -1.06
C GLN A 20 -10.49 1.87 0.41
N ASP A 21 -11.13 2.96 0.86
CA ASP A 21 -11.64 3.08 2.24
C ASP A 21 -10.61 2.78 3.31
N GLY A 22 -9.38 3.25 3.10
CA GLY A 22 -8.31 3.05 4.08
C GLY A 22 -7.73 1.65 4.10
N CYS A 23 -8.03 0.86 3.07
CA CYS A 23 -7.50 -0.50 2.93
C CYS A 23 -6.76 -0.62 1.61
N ALA A 24 -5.75 -1.48 1.60
CA ALA A 24 -5.03 -1.81 0.37
C ALA A 24 -5.54 -3.15 -0.12
N LEU A 25 -5.93 -3.21 -1.39
CA LEU A 25 -6.34 -4.47 -2.01
C LEU A 25 -5.11 -5.13 -2.59
N VAL A 26 -4.72 -6.25 -2.00
CA VAL A 26 -3.50 -6.96 -2.36
C VAL A 26 -3.87 -8.40 -2.69
N LYS A 27 -3.69 -8.77 -3.95
CA LYS A 27 -4.01 -10.12 -4.45
C LYS A 27 -5.41 -10.58 -4.07
N GLY A 28 -6.35 -9.65 -4.11
CA GLY A 28 -7.73 -9.96 -3.80
C GLY A 28 -8.11 -9.87 -2.33
N GLU A 29 -7.17 -9.54 -1.47
CA GLU A 29 -7.42 -9.38 -0.05
C GLU A 29 -7.37 -7.92 0.35
N ASN A 30 -8.29 -7.50 1.20
CA ASN A 30 -8.29 -6.16 1.77
C ASN A 30 -7.45 -6.14 3.04
N LEU A 31 -6.37 -5.38 3.02
CA LEU A 31 -5.49 -5.24 4.17
C LEU A 31 -5.67 -3.85 4.76
N THR A 32 -6.07 -3.79 6.02
CA THR A 32 -6.33 -2.52 6.68
C THR A 32 -5.04 -1.74 6.90
N LEU A 33 -5.05 -0.48 6.49
CA LEU A 33 -3.92 0.41 6.74
C LEU A 33 -4.14 1.16 8.03
N SER A 34 -3.13 1.18 8.90
CA SER A 34 -3.17 1.95 10.11
C SER A 34 -3.34 3.43 9.77
N ARG A 35 -4.16 4.16 10.55
CA ARG A 35 -4.38 5.58 10.30
C ARG A 35 -3.07 6.36 10.27
N ALA A 36 -2.17 6.03 11.16
CA ALA A 36 -0.89 6.72 11.24
C ALA A 36 0.01 6.45 10.05
N ARG A 37 -0.18 5.31 9.39
CA ARG A 37 0.68 4.91 8.27
C ARG A 37 0.03 5.08 6.91
N ARG A 38 -1.25 5.41 6.89
CA ARG A 38 -2.00 5.54 5.63
C ARG A 38 -1.35 6.54 4.68
N LYS A 39 -1.03 7.73 5.20
CA LYS A 39 -0.44 8.77 4.38
C LYS A 39 0.91 8.35 3.82
N VAL A 40 1.76 7.82 4.68
CA VAL A 40 3.10 7.37 4.27
C VAL A 40 2.99 6.25 3.24
N PHE A 41 2.06 5.34 3.47
CA PHE A 41 1.85 4.24 2.53
C PHE A 41 1.40 4.75 1.16
N MET A 42 0.45 5.69 1.14
CA MET A 42 -0.03 6.25 -0.11
C MET A 42 1.07 6.97 -0.87
N GLU A 43 1.92 7.70 -0.15
CA GLU A 43 3.04 8.38 -0.79
C GLU A 43 4.03 7.38 -1.39
N ALA A 44 4.34 6.32 -0.65
CA ALA A 44 5.25 5.29 -1.12
C ALA A 44 4.69 4.58 -2.35
N LEU A 45 3.40 4.28 -2.33
CA LEU A 45 2.74 3.60 -3.44
C LEU A 45 2.71 4.47 -4.69
N THR A 46 2.40 5.75 -4.53
CA THR A 46 2.37 6.69 -5.64
C THR A 46 3.75 6.80 -6.28
N ARG A 47 4.78 6.87 -5.45
CA ARG A 47 6.15 6.93 -5.94
C ARG A 47 6.53 5.67 -6.69
N TYR A 48 6.15 4.52 -6.16
CA TYR A 48 6.42 3.25 -6.79
C TYR A 48 5.75 3.15 -8.16
N TRP A 49 4.48 3.50 -8.23
CA TRP A 49 3.74 3.48 -9.49
C TRP A 49 4.37 4.44 -10.51
N GLY A 50 4.79 5.61 -10.06
CA GLY A 50 5.43 6.57 -10.96
C GLY A 50 6.72 6.05 -11.56
N GLU A 51 7.49 5.28 -10.79
CA GLU A 51 8.72 4.69 -11.29
C GLU A 51 8.47 3.55 -12.26
N VAL A 52 7.44 2.76 -11.99
CA VAL A 52 7.14 1.58 -12.80
C VAL A 52 6.50 1.96 -14.14
N ILE A 53 5.70 3.01 -14.13
CA ILE A 53 4.91 3.39 -15.30
C ILE A 53 5.69 4.25 -16.29
N LYS A 54 6.84 4.72 -15.96
CA LYS A 54 7.65 5.56 -16.85
C LYS A 54 7.85 4.98 -18.24
#